data_b0945606bc7143eede5952ee203bbdd6
#
_entry.id   b0945606bc7143eede5952ee203bbdd6
#
_cell.length_a   1.000
_cell.length_b   1.000
_cell.length_c   1.000
_cell.angle_alpha   90.00
_cell.angle_beta   90.00
_cell.angle_gamma   90.00
#
_symmetry.space_group_name_H-M   'P 1'
#
loop_
_entity.id
_entity.type
_entity.pdbx_description
1 polymer ?
#
loop_
_entity_poly.entity_id
_entity_poly.type
_entity_poly.pdbx_seq_one_letter_code
_entity_poly.pdbx_strand_id
1 'polypeptide(L)'
;MLNTPLRHLSDLFSTLRAIVVAVRRDERLFAPEPGDQLFAHDRIYVLSHTEDVNRTLDIFGKNTRRQERVVVIGGGNVGLAVAQRLEQRAERVRVRIIERQRGRAEKAAEALERTIVLHGDGMESEILAEAGIDKADAVLAVTDDDKVNLLVCVRAKAMGCKLAIALINDPSLAPLMDHLGIDAHINPRATTVSSILRHVRHGRVRSIYTIGDGEAEVI
;
A
#
# COMPACT_ATOMS: atom_id res chain seq x y z
N MET A 1 -17.35 0.97 16.91
CA MET A 1 -17.78 0.09 15.80
C MET A 1 -17.39 -1.37 16.00
N LEU A 2 -16.40 -1.65 16.84
CA LEU A 2 -16.10 -3.03 17.23
C LEU A 2 -17.30 -3.61 18.01
N ASN A 3 -17.54 -4.91 17.82
CA ASN A 3 -18.63 -5.67 18.45
C ASN A 3 -20.05 -5.20 18.09
N THR A 4 -20.20 -4.48 16.97
CA THR A 4 -21.52 -4.05 16.47
C THR A 4 -21.85 -4.85 15.19
N PRO A 5 -23.06 -5.44 15.08
CA PRO A 5 -23.47 -6.12 13.85
C PRO A 5 -23.42 -5.22 12.64
N LEU A 6 -22.98 -5.74 11.48
CA LEU A 6 -22.81 -4.95 10.25
C LEU A 6 -24.09 -4.28 9.78
N ARG A 7 -25.25 -4.92 9.98
CA ARG A 7 -26.56 -4.30 9.67
C ARG A 7 -26.78 -2.99 10.43
N HIS A 8 -26.35 -2.90 11.68
CA HIS A 8 -26.50 -1.65 12.46
C HIS A 8 -25.56 -0.55 11.95
N LEU A 9 -24.40 -0.92 11.39
CA LEU A 9 -23.53 0.07 10.73
C LEU A 9 -24.21 0.66 9.49
N SER A 10 -24.92 -0.16 8.70
CA SER A 10 -25.69 0.30 7.54
C SER A 10 -26.82 1.24 7.95
N ASP A 11 -27.50 0.96 9.06
CA ASP A 11 -28.58 1.79 9.59
C ASP A 11 -28.04 3.15 10.11
N LEU A 12 -26.93 3.12 10.84
CA LEU A 12 -26.28 4.33 11.39
C LEU A 12 -25.70 5.23 10.30
N PHE A 13 -25.26 4.65 9.19
CA PHE A 13 -24.61 5.35 8.08
C PHE A 13 -25.36 5.16 6.76
N SER A 14 -26.67 5.34 6.79
CA SER A 14 -27.56 5.11 5.64
C SER A 14 -27.21 5.88 4.36
N THR A 15 -26.47 6.99 4.50
CA THR A 15 -25.98 7.80 3.38
C THR A 15 -24.59 7.39 2.89
N LEU A 16 -23.95 6.41 3.54
CA LEU A 16 -22.62 5.93 3.17
C LEU A 16 -22.74 4.84 2.10
N ARG A 17 -22.20 5.10 0.93
CA ARG A 17 -22.16 4.13 -0.17
C ARG A 17 -20.93 3.23 -0.01
N ALA A 18 -20.95 2.39 1.02
CA ALA A 18 -19.88 1.45 1.33
C ALA A 18 -20.43 0.13 1.84
N ILE A 19 -19.76 -0.95 1.50
CA ILE A 19 -20.10 -2.31 1.93
C ILE A 19 -18.83 -3.07 2.31
N VAL A 20 -18.87 -3.81 3.41
CA VAL A 20 -17.80 -4.75 3.77
C VAL A 20 -18.00 -6.02 2.95
N VAL A 21 -17.08 -6.30 2.03
CA VAL A 21 -17.17 -7.44 1.10
C VAL A 21 -16.46 -8.69 1.61
N ALA A 22 -15.44 -8.53 2.46
CA ALA A 22 -14.78 -9.65 3.12
C ALA A 22 -14.15 -9.22 4.45
N VAL A 23 -13.96 -10.20 5.31
CA VAL A 23 -13.25 -10.07 6.58
C VAL A 23 -12.20 -11.17 6.66
N ARG A 24 -10.95 -10.81 6.96
CA ARG A 24 -9.92 -11.75 7.37
C ARG A 24 -9.78 -11.66 8.89
N ARG A 25 -10.05 -12.77 9.52
CA ARG A 25 -9.87 -12.97 10.96
C ARG A 25 -8.93 -14.14 11.15
N ASP A 26 -7.78 -13.87 11.75
CA ASP A 26 -6.67 -14.82 11.81
C ASP A 26 -6.30 -15.29 10.38
N GLU A 27 -6.28 -16.60 10.15
CA GLU A 27 -5.97 -17.20 8.85
C GLU A 27 -7.20 -17.36 7.93
N ARG A 28 -8.42 -17.01 8.39
CA ARG A 28 -9.66 -17.25 7.65
C ARG A 28 -10.18 -16.01 6.96
N LEU A 29 -10.32 -16.07 5.63
CA LEU A 29 -11.03 -15.10 4.82
C LEU A 29 -12.48 -15.56 4.61
N PHE A 30 -13.46 -14.68 4.86
CA PHE A 30 -14.88 -14.98 4.64
C PHE A 30 -15.66 -13.73 4.22
N ALA A 31 -16.77 -13.95 3.48
CA ALA A 31 -17.75 -12.91 3.21
C ALA A 31 -18.67 -12.77 4.43
N PRO A 32 -18.77 -11.56 5.02
CA PRO A 32 -19.55 -11.39 6.24
C PRO A 32 -21.04 -11.34 5.93
N GLU A 33 -21.85 -11.85 6.85
CA GLU A 33 -23.30 -11.72 6.86
C GLU A 33 -23.74 -10.46 7.63
N PRO A 34 -24.98 -9.96 7.43
CA PRO A 34 -25.46 -8.76 8.14
C PRO A 34 -25.47 -8.85 9.66
N GLY A 35 -25.51 -10.07 10.20
CA GLY A 35 -25.44 -10.34 11.65
C GLY A 35 -24.04 -10.40 12.23
N ASP A 36 -23.01 -10.49 11.38
CA ASP A 36 -21.63 -10.60 11.82
C ASP A 36 -21.13 -9.32 12.45
N GLN A 37 -20.19 -9.47 13.38
CA GLN A 37 -19.54 -8.38 14.10
C GLN A 37 -18.07 -8.30 13.71
N LEU A 38 -17.55 -7.08 13.68
CA LEU A 38 -16.13 -6.82 13.52
C LEU A 38 -15.43 -6.79 14.88
N PHE A 39 -14.28 -7.44 14.97
CA PHE A 39 -13.45 -7.46 16.16
C PHE A 39 -12.14 -6.71 15.96
N ALA A 40 -11.45 -6.44 17.08
CA ALA A 40 -10.11 -5.88 17.02
C ALA A 40 -9.19 -6.85 16.25
N HIS A 41 -8.29 -6.29 15.44
CA HIS A 41 -7.36 -7.01 14.56
C HIS A 41 -7.97 -7.69 13.33
N ASP A 42 -9.30 -7.66 13.12
CA ASP A 42 -9.86 -8.05 11.84
C ASP A 42 -9.31 -7.15 10.72
N ARG A 43 -8.87 -7.77 9.62
CA ARG A 43 -8.60 -7.04 8.37
C ARG A 43 -9.87 -7.05 7.53
N ILE A 44 -10.42 -5.88 7.27
CA ILE A 44 -11.66 -5.74 6.51
C ILE A 44 -11.38 -5.24 5.09
N TYR A 45 -12.12 -5.78 4.15
CA TYR A 45 -12.13 -5.34 2.75
C TYR A 45 -13.44 -4.61 2.49
N VAL A 46 -13.33 -3.35 2.13
CA VAL A 46 -14.50 -2.46 1.96
C VAL A 46 -14.55 -1.95 0.53
N LEU A 47 -15.68 -2.14 -0.12
CA LEU A 47 -16.00 -1.46 -1.37
C LEU A 47 -16.73 -0.17 -1.04
N SER A 48 -16.23 0.96 -1.53
CA SER A 48 -16.81 2.27 -1.29
C SER A 48 -16.86 3.10 -2.56
N HIS A 49 -17.86 3.96 -2.68
CA HIS A 49 -17.85 4.98 -3.72
C HIS A 49 -16.68 5.93 -3.50
N THR A 50 -16.04 6.38 -4.59
CA THR A 50 -14.80 7.18 -4.54
C THR A 50 -14.96 8.44 -3.68
N GLU A 51 -16.12 9.09 -3.74
CA GLU A 51 -16.43 10.29 -2.94
C GLU A 51 -16.54 10.01 -1.44
N ASP A 52 -16.91 8.77 -1.07
CA ASP A 52 -17.15 8.36 0.31
C ASP A 52 -15.94 7.67 0.96
N VAL A 53 -14.82 7.49 0.23
CA VAL A 53 -13.63 6.77 0.74
C VAL A 53 -13.11 7.40 2.04
N ASN A 54 -12.91 8.70 2.08
CA ASN A 54 -12.38 9.37 3.27
C ASN A 54 -13.32 9.20 4.48
N ARG A 55 -14.62 9.39 4.26
CA ARG A 55 -15.64 9.20 5.29
C ARG A 55 -15.69 7.74 5.75
N THR A 56 -15.57 6.80 4.84
CA THR A 56 -15.49 5.37 5.16
C THR A 56 -14.30 5.07 6.05
N LEU A 57 -13.13 5.57 5.70
CA LEU A 57 -11.91 5.38 6.48
C LEU A 57 -12.01 6.01 7.87
N ASP A 58 -12.56 7.22 7.99
CA ASP A 58 -12.80 7.88 9.28
C ASP A 58 -13.71 7.03 10.17
N ILE A 59 -14.78 6.47 9.60
CA ILE A 59 -15.73 5.59 10.28
C ILE A 59 -15.01 4.36 10.86
N PHE A 60 -14.06 3.77 10.15
CA PHE A 60 -13.25 2.66 10.64
C PHE A 60 -12.02 3.10 11.45
N GLY A 61 -11.94 4.36 11.85
CA GLY A 61 -10.85 4.90 12.68
C GLY A 61 -9.52 5.03 11.94
N LYS A 62 -9.53 4.95 10.61
CA LYS A 62 -8.37 5.14 9.76
C LYS A 62 -8.32 6.58 9.29
N ASN A 63 -7.78 7.48 10.13
CA ASN A 63 -7.55 8.87 9.74
C ASN A 63 -6.57 8.90 8.56
N THR A 64 -7.06 9.28 7.39
CA THR A 64 -6.23 9.55 6.22
C THR A 64 -5.49 10.87 6.41
N ARG A 65 -4.44 10.86 7.23
CA ARG A 65 -3.46 11.94 7.15
C ARG A 65 -2.88 11.89 5.75
N ARG A 66 -2.99 12.99 5.01
CA ARG A 66 -2.33 13.11 3.71
C ARG A 66 -0.85 12.85 3.91
N GLN A 67 -0.32 11.88 3.19
CA GLN A 67 1.10 11.59 3.20
C GLN A 67 1.78 12.69 2.39
N GLU A 68 2.59 13.48 3.06
CA GLU A 68 3.28 14.62 2.44
C GLU A 68 4.76 14.32 2.18
N ARG A 69 5.34 13.33 2.88
CA ARG A 69 6.74 12.95 2.76
C ARG A 69 6.85 11.48 2.45
N VAL A 70 7.32 11.17 1.25
CA VAL A 70 7.45 9.80 0.75
C VAL A 70 8.91 9.54 0.41
N VAL A 71 9.46 8.46 0.95
CA VAL A 71 10.80 7.97 0.60
C VAL A 71 10.65 6.71 -0.24
N VAL A 72 11.25 6.69 -1.40
CA VAL A 72 11.27 5.56 -2.34
C VAL A 72 12.65 4.93 -2.33
N ILE A 73 12.74 3.64 -2.08
CA ILE A 73 13.97 2.88 -2.14
C ILE A 73 14.00 2.10 -3.45
N GLY A 74 14.94 2.46 -4.32
CA GLY A 74 15.06 1.97 -5.68
C GLY A 74 14.59 2.98 -6.73
N GLY A 75 15.52 3.54 -7.49
CA GLY A 75 15.31 4.48 -8.61
C GLY A 75 15.13 3.79 -9.96
N GLY A 76 14.79 2.49 -9.97
CA GLY A 76 14.47 1.75 -11.18
C GLY A 76 13.12 2.15 -11.79
N ASN A 77 12.65 1.37 -12.77
CA ASN A 77 11.42 1.67 -13.52
C ASN A 77 10.19 1.91 -12.63
N VAL A 78 10.02 1.09 -11.58
CA VAL A 78 8.86 1.22 -10.67
C VAL A 78 8.99 2.47 -9.81
N GLY A 79 10.15 2.68 -9.17
CA GLY A 79 10.36 3.84 -8.29
C GLY A 79 10.28 5.16 -9.04
N LEU A 80 10.89 5.24 -10.23
CA LEU A 80 10.80 6.40 -11.11
C LEU A 80 9.34 6.69 -11.51
N ALA A 81 8.60 5.67 -11.96
CA ALA A 81 7.20 5.83 -12.36
C ALA A 81 6.31 6.29 -11.19
N VAL A 82 6.56 5.77 -9.98
CA VAL A 82 5.84 6.21 -8.77
C VAL A 82 6.15 7.67 -8.46
N ALA A 83 7.42 8.07 -8.46
CA ALA A 83 7.84 9.44 -8.19
C ALA A 83 7.22 10.42 -9.20
N GLN A 84 7.29 10.13 -10.49
CA GLN A 84 6.67 10.93 -11.54
C GLN A 84 5.17 11.11 -11.33
N ARG A 85 4.45 10.03 -10.99
CA ARG A 85 3.00 10.12 -10.73
C ARG A 85 2.67 10.92 -9.48
N LEU A 86 3.51 10.84 -8.44
CA LEU A 86 3.34 11.65 -7.23
C LEU A 86 3.60 13.13 -7.51
N GLU A 87 4.61 13.46 -8.32
CA GLU A 87 4.86 14.83 -8.75
C GLU A 87 3.68 15.44 -9.55
N GLN A 88 3.08 14.65 -10.45
CA GLN A 88 1.99 15.11 -11.29
C GLN A 88 0.66 15.29 -10.55
N ARG A 89 0.38 14.41 -9.56
CA ARG A 89 -0.94 14.33 -8.93
C ARG A 89 -1.04 15.07 -7.59
N ALA A 90 0.07 15.33 -6.94
CA ALA A 90 0.07 15.82 -5.58
C ALA A 90 1.13 16.89 -5.36
N GLU A 91 0.78 18.16 -5.60
CA GLU A 91 1.68 19.31 -5.44
C GLU A 91 2.34 19.42 -4.05
N ARG A 92 1.68 18.89 -3.01
CA ARG A 92 2.16 18.96 -1.63
C ARG A 92 3.03 17.78 -1.22
N VAL A 93 3.09 16.70 -2.03
CA VAL A 93 3.89 15.52 -1.70
C VAL A 93 5.36 15.78 -2.05
N ARG A 94 6.22 15.60 -1.07
CA ARG A 94 7.68 15.65 -1.22
C ARG A 94 8.20 14.24 -1.33
N VAL A 95 8.81 13.92 -2.46
CA VAL A 95 9.37 12.61 -2.73
C VAL A 95 10.89 12.66 -2.63
N ARG A 96 11.49 11.65 -2.02
CA ARG A 96 12.92 11.38 -2.07
C ARG A 96 13.14 9.97 -2.57
N ILE A 97 14.12 9.79 -3.45
CA ILE A 97 14.53 8.47 -3.94
C ILE A 97 15.92 8.16 -3.40
N ILE A 98 16.13 6.94 -2.91
CA ILE A 98 17.46 6.39 -2.65
C ILE A 98 17.75 5.35 -3.71
N GLU A 99 18.84 5.52 -4.46
CA GLU A 99 19.26 4.60 -5.53
C GLU A 99 20.74 4.28 -5.37
N ARG A 100 21.07 2.98 -5.34
CA ARG A 100 22.44 2.48 -5.14
C ARG A 100 23.33 2.65 -6.37
N GLN A 101 22.75 2.52 -7.56
CA GLN A 101 23.49 2.61 -8.80
C GLN A 101 23.58 4.06 -9.27
N ARG A 102 24.80 4.63 -9.30
CA ARG A 102 25.04 6.03 -9.66
C ARG A 102 24.37 6.42 -10.99
N GLY A 103 24.56 5.64 -12.05
CA GLY A 103 23.96 5.97 -13.35
C GLY A 103 22.43 5.92 -13.38
N ARG A 104 21.78 5.11 -12.48
CA ARG A 104 20.32 5.13 -12.31
C ARG A 104 19.87 6.35 -11.48
N ALA A 105 20.66 6.70 -10.47
CA ALA A 105 20.37 7.90 -9.67
C ALA A 105 20.44 9.17 -10.52
N GLU A 106 21.48 9.30 -11.36
CA GLU A 106 21.63 10.41 -12.29
C GLU A 106 20.43 10.50 -13.26
N LYS A 107 20.07 9.38 -13.90
CA LYS A 107 18.89 9.31 -14.80
C LYS A 107 17.58 9.66 -14.10
N ALA A 108 17.41 9.20 -12.86
CA ALA A 108 16.23 9.53 -12.08
C ALA A 108 16.17 11.03 -11.73
N ALA A 109 17.32 11.63 -11.40
CA ALA A 109 17.42 13.06 -11.10
C ALA A 109 17.14 13.93 -12.36
N GLU A 110 17.56 13.49 -13.54
CA GLU A 110 17.27 14.17 -14.80
C GLU A 110 15.78 14.10 -15.20
N ALA A 111 15.10 13.00 -14.84
CA ALA A 111 13.71 12.72 -15.22
C ALA A 111 12.67 13.29 -14.26
N LEU A 112 13.08 13.88 -13.14
CA LEU A 112 12.21 14.37 -12.06
C LEU A 112 12.50 15.83 -11.77
N GLU A 113 11.45 16.62 -11.54
CA GLU A 113 11.56 18.06 -11.35
C GLU A 113 11.66 18.47 -9.87
N ARG A 114 10.96 17.77 -9.00
CA ARG A 114 10.80 18.14 -7.58
C ARG A 114 11.33 17.09 -6.61
N THR A 115 11.58 15.89 -7.08
CA THR A 115 12.08 14.77 -6.28
C THR A 115 13.57 14.89 -6.05
N ILE A 116 13.99 14.75 -4.80
CA ILE A 116 15.39 14.68 -4.46
C ILE A 116 15.87 13.23 -4.61
N VAL A 117 16.92 13.03 -5.40
CA VAL A 117 17.52 11.70 -5.59
C VAL A 117 18.84 11.64 -4.82
N LEU A 118 18.93 10.67 -3.90
CA LEU A 118 20.13 10.38 -3.11
C LEU A 118 20.82 9.15 -3.69
N HIS A 119 22.10 9.26 -3.99
CA HIS A 119 22.91 8.13 -4.40
C HIS A 119 23.49 7.44 -3.14
N GLY A 120 23.06 6.22 -2.87
CA GLY A 120 23.50 5.43 -1.72
C GLY A 120 22.73 4.12 -1.55
N ASP A 121 23.16 3.31 -0.61
CA ASP A 121 22.48 2.06 -0.28
C ASP A 121 21.36 2.32 0.74
N GLY A 122 20.13 1.98 0.38
CA GLY A 122 18.97 2.08 1.27
C GLY A 122 19.07 1.23 2.55
N MET A 123 20.05 0.33 2.62
CA MET A 123 20.35 -0.43 3.83
C MET A 123 21.22 0.35 4.82
N GLU A 124 21.83 1.47 4.43
CA GLU A 124 22.66 2.28 5.30
C GLU A 124 21.81 3.26 6.13
N SER A 125 22.02 3.27 7.46
CA SER A 125 21.27 4.15 8.36
C SER A 125 21.50 5.63 8.08
N GLU A 126 22.70 5.99 7.65
CA GLU A 126 23.08 7.38 7.34
C GLU A 126 22.28 7.90 6.14
N ILE A 127 22.18 7.10 5.07
CA ILE A 127 21.41 7.44 3.86
C ILE A 127 19.91 7.51 4.17
N LEU A 128 19.38 6.59 4.97
CA LEU A 128 18.00 6.64 5.44
C LEU A 128 17.73 7.91 6.27
N ALA A 129 18.67 8.30 7.15
CA ALA A 129 18.54 9.51 7.94
C ALA A 129 18.62 10.77 7.05
N GLU A 130 19.53 10.82 6.08
CA GLU A 130 19.61 11.90 5.08
C GLU A 130 18.33 12.00 4.28
N ALA A 131 17.71 10.87 3.91
CA ALA A 131 16.39 10.84 3.29
C ALA A 131 15.27 11.32 4.22
N GLY A 132 15.54 11.53 5.51
CA GLY A 132 14.55 11.96 6.50
C GLY A 132 13.50 10.91 6.80
N ILE A 133 13.90 9.63 6.86
CA ILE A 133 12.99 8.49 7.08
C ILE A 133 12.24 8.61 8.41
N ASP A 134 12.88 9.21 9.44
CA ASP A 134 12.29 9.46 10.76
C ASP A 134 11.05 10.37 10.72
N LYS A 135 10.95 11.20 9.68
CA LYS A 135 9.85 12.14 9.45
C LYS A 135 8.98 11.73 8.25
N ALA A 136 9.31 10.62 7.62
CA ALA A 136 8.57 10.16 6.46
C ALA A 136 7.18 9.64 6.87
N ASP A 137 6.18 10.01 6.09
CA ASP A 137 4.83 9.48 6.25
C ASP A 137 4.74 8.09 5.62
N ALA A 138 5.52 7.84 4.55
CA ALA A 138 5.59 6.53 3.92
C ALA A 138 6.98 6.22 3.37
N VAL A 139 7.36 4.95 3.43
CA VAL A 139 8.46 4.36 2.68
C VAL A 139 7.93 3.34 1.68
N LEU A 140 8.43 3.40 0.45
CA LEU A 140 8.11 2.47 -0.62
C LEU A 140 9.41 1.76 -1.02
N ALA A 141 9.59 0.50 -0.63
CA ALA A 141 10.73 -0.30 -1.03
C ALA A 141 10.39 -1.07 -2.31
N VAL A 142 10.98 -0.64 -3.43
CA VAL A 142 10.63 -1.11 -4.78
C VAL A 142 11.87 -1.48 -5.60
N THR A 143 12.87 -2.02 -4.93
CA THR A 143 14.06 -2.59 -5.58
C THR A 143 13.72 -3.93 -6.26
N ASP A 144 14.69 -4.49 -6.96
CA ASP A 144 14.61 -5.83 -7.58
C ASP A 144 14.88 -6.99 -6.61
N ASP A 145 15.20 -6.70 -5.34
CA ASP A 145 15.51 -7.69 -4.30
C ASP A 145 14.46 -7.63 -3.18
N ASP A 146 13.63 -8.67 -3.09
CA ASP A 146 12.56 -8.80 -2.09
C ASP A 146 13.10 -8.75 -0.65
N LYS A 147 14.29 -9.31 -0.39
CA LYS A 147 14.89 -9.32 0.95
C LYS A 147 15.33 -7.92 1.36
N VAL A 148 15.92 -7.18 0.40
CA VAL A 148 16.28 -5.76 0.63
C VAL A 148 15.01 -4.96 0.88
N ASN A 149 13.95 -5.14 0.09
CA ASN A 149 12.68 -4.45 0.27
C ASN A 149 12.08 -4.69 1.66
N LEU A 150 12.10 -5.94 2.13
CA LEU A 150 11.70 -6.32 3.49
C LEU A 150 12.52 -5.61 4.56
N LEU A 151 13.84 -5.79 4.50
CA LEU A 151 14.74 -5.29 5.55
C LEU A 151 14.74 -3.77 5.64
N VAL A 152 14.69 -3.07 4.52
CA VAL A 152 14.59 -1.61 4.50
C VAL A 152 13.26 -1.14 5.10
N CYS A 153 12.14 -1.80 4.80
CA CYS A 153 10.86 -1.48 5.42
C CYS A 153 10.90 -1.65 6.94
N VAL A 154 11.46 -2.76 7.44
CA VAL A 154 11.62 -2.99 8.89
C VAL A 154 12.48 -1.91 9.54
N ARG A 155 13.62 -1.56 8.91
CA ARG A 155 14.49 -0.47 9.41
C ARG A 155 13.78 0.87 9.41
N ALA A 156 13.09 1.22 8.33
CA ALA A 156 12.33 2.45 8.22
C ALA A 156 11.27 2.57 9.33
N LYS A 157 10.55 1.49 9.62
CA LYS A 157 9.59 1.44 10.75
C LYS A 157 10.29 1.63 12.09
N ALA A 158 11.42 0.97 12.32
CA ALA A 158 12.21 1.12 13.54
C ALA A 158 12.75 2.57 13.72
N MET A 159 13.01 3.26 12.63
CA MET A 159 13.43 4.67 12.63
C MET A 159 12.26 5.67 12.74
N GLY A 160 11.01 5.22 12.77
CA GLY A 160 9.84 6.08 13.00
C GLY A 160 8.96 6.36 11.77
N CYS A 161 9.25 5.77 10.61
CA CYS A 161 8.39 5.89 9.44
C CYS A 161 6.99 5.32 9.74
N LYS A 162 5.93 6.03 9.33
CA LYS A 162 4.55 5.68 9.71
C LYS A 162 3.98 4.54 8.90
N LEU A 163 4.28 4.49 7.60
CA LEU A 163 3.75 3.49 6.66
C LEU A 163 4.90 2.88 5.87
N ALA A 164 5.00 1.56 5.86
CA ALA A 164 5.97 0.83 5.06
C ALA A 164 5.26 -0.07 4.04
N ILE A 165 5.63 0.09 2.78
CA ILE A 165 5.09 -0.68 1.65
C ILE A 165 6.25 -1.33 0.92
N ALA A 166 6.21 -2.66 0.77
CA ALA A 166 7.23 -3.43 0.08
C ALA A 166 6.71 -4.01 -1.23
N LEU A 167 7.53 -3.97 -2.27
CA LEU A 167 7.32 -4.74 -3.48
C LEU A 167 7.91 -6.13 -3.26
N ILE A 168 7.09 -7.18 -3.38
CA ILE A 168 7.45 -8.56 -3.10
C ILE A 168 7.01 -9.44 -4.27
N ASN A 169 7.97 -10.08 -4.90
CA ASN A 169 7.73 -10.99 -6.02
C ASN A 169 7.47 -12.43 -5.55
N ASP A 170 8.10 -12.83 -4.44
CA ASP A 170 7.98 -14.17 -3.88
C ASP A 170 6.78 -14.23 -2.90
N PRO A 171 5.69 -14.93 -3.26
CA PRO A 171 4.51 -15.02 -2.41
C PRO A 171 4.77 -15.75 -1.08
N SER A 172 5.84 -16.56 -0.97
CA SER A 172 6.19 -17.22 0.28
C SER A 172 6.60 -16.27 1.40
N LEU A 173 6.98 -15.03 1.05
CA LEU A 173 7.34 -13.98 2.01
C LEU A 173 6.12 -13.20 2.52
N ALA A 174 4.96 -13.29 1.85
CA ALA A 174 3.76 -12.53 2.22
C ALA A 174 3.31 -12.74 3.68
N PRO A 175 3.31 -13.98 4.25
CA PRO A 175 2.92 -14.20 5.64
C PRO A 175 3.84 -13.50 6.66
N LEU A 176 5.08 -13.18 6.28
CA LEU A 176 6.03 -12.51 7.18
C LEU A 176 5.73 -11.02 7.37
N MET A 177 5.00 -10.39 6.43
CA MET A 177 4.79 -8.95 6.43
C MET A 177 4.15 -8.44 7.72
N ASP A 178 3.08 -9.07 8.14
CA ASP A 178 2.34 -8.67 9.34
C ASP A 178 3.20 -8.82 10.61
N HIS A 179 3.98 -9.91 10.70
CA HIS A 179 4.89 -10.16 11.82
C HIS A 179 6.06 -9.16 11.87
N LEU A 180 6.48 -8.66 10.71
CA LEU A 180 7.56 -7.69 10.61
C LEU A 180 7.09 -6.23 10.72
N GLY A 181 5.77 -6.01 10.90
CA GLY A 181 5.19 -4.67 11.02
C GLY A 181 5.19 -3.88 9.70
N ILE A 182 5.21 -4.59 8.56
CA ILE A 182 5.09 -3.99 7.23
C ILE A 182 3.61 -3.82 6.94
N ASP A 183 3.19 -2.59 6.63
CA ASP A 183 1.77 -2.23 6.57
C ASP A 183 1.08 -2.74 5.31
N ALA A 184 1.83 -2.87 4.20
CA ALA A 184 1.31 -3.43 2.95
C ALA A 184 2.44 -3.97 2.07
N HIS A 185 2.09 -4.91 1.19
CA HIS A 185 2.98 -5.36 0.13
C HIS A 185 2.25 -5.37 -1.22
N ILE A 186 3.02 -5.28 -2.29
CA ILE A 186 2.53 -5.32 -3.66
C ILE A 186 3.25 -6.45 -4.39
N ASN A 187 2.49 -7.38 -4.96
CA ASN A 187 3.01 -8.40 -5.85
C ASN A 187 2.75 -7.99 -7.32
N PRO A 188 3.78 -7.58 -8.08
CA PRO A 188 3.61 -7.12 -9.45
C PRO A 188 3.06 -8.20 -10.38
N ARG A 189 3.43 -9.47 -10.16
CA ARG A 189 2.95 -10.60 -10.98
C ARG A 189 1.46 -10.81 -10.78
N ALA A 190 0.99 -10.84 -9.54
CA ALA A 190 -0.44 -10.97 -9.24
C ALA A 190 -1.24 -9.80 -9.83
N THR A 191 -0.74 -8.57 -9.70
CA THR A 191 -1.36 -7.38 -10.27
C THR A 191 -1.43 -7.46 -11.80
N THR A 192 -0.36 -7.92 -12.46
CA THR A 192 -0.32 -8.09 -13.91
C THR A 192 -1.29 -9.17 -14.37
N VAL A 193 -1.29 -10.34 -13.73
CA VAL A 193 -2.21 -11.44 -14.05
C VAL A 193 -3.67 -10.98 -13.90
N SER A 194 -4.02 -10.33 -12.80
CA SER A 194 -5.36 -9.79 -12.59
C SER A 194 -5.75 -8.77 -13.68
N SER A 195 -4.79 -7.95 -14.11
CA SER A 195 -5.02 -6.99 -15.20
C SER A 195 -5.25 -7.68 -16.55
N ILE A 196 -4.49 -8.70 -16.88
CA ILE A 196 -4.64 -9.49 -18.11
C ILE A 196 -5.98 -10.23 -18.10
N LEU A 197 -6.29 -10.95 -17.01
CA LEU A 197 -7.53 -11.70 -16.89
C LEU A 197 -8.77 -10.82 -17.06
N ARG A 198 -8.71 -9.57 -16.60
CA ARG A 198 -9.79 -8.60 -16.82
C ARG A 198 -10.07 -8.33 -18.29
N HIS A 199 -9.04 -8.33 -19.15
CA HIS A 199 -9.19 -8.12 -20.59
C HIS A 199 -9.61 -9.39 -21.35
N VAL A 200 -9.28 -10.57 -20.83
CA VAL A 200 -9.55 -11.86 -21.48
C VAL A 200 -10.96 -12.39 -21.14
N ARG A 201 -11.44 -12.11 -19.92
CA ARG A 201 -12.80 -12.54 -19.53
C ARG A 201 -13.85 -11.76 -20.32
N HIS A 202 -14.56 -12.47 -21.21
CA HIS A 202 -15.68 -11.93 -21.95
C HIS A 202 -16.93 -11.89 -21.06
N GLY A 203 -17.54 -10.69 -20.89
CA GLY A 203 -18.76 -10.50 -20.13
C GLY A 203 -18.97 -9.04 -19.72
N ARG A 204 -20.12 -8.73 -19.07
CA ARG A 204 -20.44 -7.38 -18.56
C ARG A 204 -19.68 -7.02 -17.28
N VAL A 205 -18.55 -7.66 -17.02
CA VAL A 205 -17.71 -7.42 -15.84
C VAL A 205 -16.93 -6.12 -16.05
N ARG A 206 -17.18 -5.12 -15.23
CA ARG A 206 -16.48 -3.81 -15.29
C ARG A 206 -15.12 -3.85 -14.63
N SER A 207 -14.99 -4.58 -13.52
CA SER A 207 -13.75 -4.68 -12.77
C SER A 207 -13.74 -5.97 -11.94
N ILE A 208 -12.56 -6.54 -11.75
CA ILE A 208 -12.32 -7.66 -10.84
C ILE A 208 -11.21 -7.21 -9.90
N TYR A 209 -11.44 -7.33 -8.62
CA TYR A 209 -10.46 -7.05 -7.59
C TYR A 209 -10.17 -8.33 -6.81
N THR A 210 -8.93 -8.77 -6.84
CA THR A 210 -8.48 -9.89 -6.04
C THR A 210 -8.16 -9.41 -4.63
N ILE A 211 -8.65 -10.10 -3.63
CA ILE A 211 -8.43 -9.82 -2.22
C ILE A 211 -7.84 -11.04 -1.52
N GLY A 212 -7.20 -10.84 -0.36
CA GLY A 212 -6.67 -11.93 0.45
C GLY A 212 -5.58 -12.73 -0.27
N ASP A 213 -4.63 -12.04 -0.96
CA ASP A 213 -3.51 -12.67 -1.70
C ASP A 213 -3.94 -13.68 -2.78
N GLY A 214 -5.10 -13.50 -3.35
CA GLY A 214 -5.66 -14.37 -4.40
C GLY A 214 -6.73 -15.35 -3.92
N GLU A 215 -7.11 -15.31 -2.66
CA GLU A 215 -8.08 -16.25 -2.07
C GLU A 215 -9.53 -15.96 -2.49
N ALA A 216 -9.84 -14.70 -2.81
CA ALA A 216 -11.17 -14.30 -3.24
C ALA A 216 -11.14 -13.19 -4.29
N GLU A 217 -12.25 -13.09 -5.06
CA GLU A 217 -12.43 -12.04 -6.07
C GLU A 217 -13.71 -11.25 -5.76
N VAL A 218 -13.65 -9.92 -5.93
CA VAL A 218 -14.81 -9.03 -5.97
C VAL A 218 -15.05 -8.64 -7.42
N ILE A 219 -16.25 -8.91 -7.91
CA ILE A 219 -16.67 -8.74 -9.32
C ILE A 219 -17.72 -7.64 -9.43
#